data_152ed85a98bd4eeadc36c6b4dee2faf1
#
_entry.id   152ed85a98bd4eeadc36c6b4dee2faf1
#
_cell.length_a   1.000
_cell.length_b   1.000
_cell.length_c   1.000
_cell.angle_alpha   90.00
_cell.angle_beta   90.00
_cell.angle_gamma   90.00
#
_symmetry.space_group_name_H-M   'P 1'
#
loop_
_entity.id
_entity.type
_entity.pdbx_description
1 polymer ?
#
loop_
_entity_poly.entity_id
_entity_poly.type
_entity_poly.pdbx_seq_one_letter_code
_entity_poly.pdbx_strand_id
1 'polypeptide(L)'
;MRIVVLFGSEMGTAEKVAEAMADELNGSEVAVFDMSEFDLADLDPQAFHIIVCSTYGEGDLPTGAEPFFEALDAQQPDLTGLRFAVFGLGDSVYDTTFNRGGEIAAAKLTALGGSQVGDHARHDASTETKPAAMGREWVRTLPFDTRQLSMTAGTAG
;
A
#
# COMPACT_ATOMS: atom_id res chain seq x y z
N MET A 1 -0.87 -17.42 3.63
CA MET A 1 -1.00 -16.04 4.13
C MET A 1 -1.91 -15.25 3.23
N ARG A 2 -2.79 -14.48 3.81
CA ARG A 2 -3.70 -13.63 3.05
C ARG A 2 -3.07 -12.26 2.84
N ILE A 3 -3.11 -11.77 1.59
CA ILE A 3 -2.56 -10.48 1.21
C ILE A 3 -3.67 -9.66 0.57
N VAL A 4 -3.84 -8.43 1.03
CA VAL A 4 -4.83 -7.50 0.49
C VAL A 4 -4.08 -6.34 -0.16
N VAL A 5 -4.34 -6.10 -1.44
CA VAL A 5 -3.73 -4.99 -2.17
C VAL A 5 -4.80 -3.93 -2.37
N LEU A 6 -4.56 -2.74 -1.84
CA LEU A 6 -5.48 -1.61 -1.94
C LEU A 6 -4.82 -0.54 -2.81
N PHE A 7 -5.49 -0.14 -3.88
CA PHE A 7 -4.93 0.91 -4.75
C PHE A 7 -5.82 2.14 -4.76
N GLY A 8 -5.17 3.30 -4.78
CA GLY A 8 -5.83 4.59 -4.98
C GLY A 8 -5.21 5.26 -6.19
N SER A 9 -6.01 5.55 -7.20
CA SER A 9 -5.53 6.03 -8.47
C SER A 9 -6.36 7.17 -9.01
N GLU A 10 -5.70 8.06 -9.76
CA GLU A 10 -6.38 9.11 -10.51
C GLU A 10 -6.62 8.66 -11.95
N MET A 11 -5.63 8.00 -12.55
CA MET A 11 -5.64 7.67 -13.97
C MET A 11 -5.41 6.19 -14.27
N GLY A 12 -5.52 5.34 -13.26
CA GLY A 12 -5.44 3.90 -13.47
C GLY A 12 -4.05 3.28 -13.35
N THR A 13 -2.99 4.08 -13.17
CA THR A 13 -1.64 3.53 -13.04
C THR A 13 -1.49 2.66 -11.79
N ALA A 14 -2.02 3.13 -10.66
CA ALA A 14 -1.94 2.36 -9.42
C ALA A 14 -2.67 1.03 -9.54
N GLU A 15 -3.78 1.00 -10.26
CA GLU A 15 -4.51 -0.24 -10.50
C GLU A 15 -3.66 -1.26 -11.27
N LYS A 16 -2.97 -0.80 -12.32
CA LYS A 16 -2.11 -1.69 -13.10
C LYS A 16 -0.96 -2.23 -12.28
N VAL A 17 -0.39 -1.40 -11.41
CA VAL A 17 0.67 -1.83 -10.51
C VAL A 17 0.14 -2.87 -9.53
N ALA A 18 -1.02 -2.62 -8.95
CA ALA A 18 -1.63 -3.55 -8.00
C ALA A 18 -1.91 -4.91 -8.65
N GLU A 19 -2.40 -4.90 -9.87
CA GLU A 19 -2.66 -6.14 -10.61
C GLU A 19 -1.36 -6.90 -10.91
N ALA A 20 -0.31 -6.18 -11.27
CA ALA A 20 1.00 -6.79 -11.51
C ALA A 20 1.57 -7.43 -10.24
N MET A 21 1.40 -6.75 -9.09
CA MET A 21 1.83 -7.28 -7.81
C MET A 21 1.08 -8.56 -7.45
N ALA A 22 -0.25 -8.56 -7.66
CA ALA A 22 -1.07 -9.74 -7.38
C ALA A 22 -0.64 -10.92 -8.24
N ASP A 23 -0.34 -10.66 -9.51
CA ASP A 23 0.13 -11.69 -10.41
C ASP A 23 1.47 -12.27 -9.95
N GLU A 24 2.35 -11.41 -9.45
CA GLU A 24 3.66 -11.84 -8.93
C GLU A 24 3.52 -12.69 -7.67
N LEU A 25 2.46 -12.45 -6.89
CA LEU A 25 2.22 -13.14 -5.61
C LEU A 25 1.28 -14.33 -5.76
N ASN A 26 1.19 -14.91 -6.94
CA ASN A 26 0.18 -15.91 -7.25
C ASN A 26 0.24 -17.20 -6.42
N GLY A 27 1.28 -17.39 -5.62
CA GLY A 27 1.35 -18.53 -4.69
C GLY A 27 0.66 -18.27 -3.37
N SER A 28 0.13 -17.07 -3.16
CA SER A 28 -0.54 -16.65 -1.93
C SER A 28 -2.00 -16.34 -2.20
N GLU A 29 -2.79 -16.21 -1.14
CA GLU A 29 -4.17 -15.78 -1.25
C GLU A 29 -4.18 -14.25 -1.35
N VAL A 30 -4.35 -13.72 -2.56
CA VAL A 30 -4.25 -12.29 -2.81
C VAL A 30 -5.58 -11.75 -3.34
N ALA A 31 -6.06 -10.65 -2.74
CA ALA A 31 -7.24 -9.94 -3.22
C ALA A 31 -6.84 -8.49 -3.50
N VAL A 32 -7.35 -7.95 -4.61
CA VAL A 32 -7.06 -6.57 -5.04
C VAL A 32 -8.34 -5.76 -4.97
N PHE A 33 -8.27 -4.61 -4.32
CA PHE A 33 -9.43 -3.74 -4.15
C PHE A 33 -9.11 -2.30 -4.52
N ASP A 34 -10.10 -1.64 -5.13
CA ASP A 34 -10.06 -0.21 -5.37
C ASP A 34 -10.48 0.51 -4.08
N MET A 35 -9.66 1.44 -3.62
CA MET A 35 -9.96 2.21 -2.39
C MET A 35 -11.30 2.94 -2.47
N SER A 36 -11.74 3.31 -3.67
CA SER A 36 -13.01 4.02 -3.83
C SER A 36 -14.22 3.14 -3.52
N GLU A 37 -14.03 1.82 -3.47
CA GLU A 37 -15.12 0.85 -3.27
C GLU A 37 -14.89 -0.03 -2.04
N PHE A 38 -13.79 0.14 -1.34
CA PHE A 38 -13.41 -0.72 -0.24
C PHE A 38 -14.09 -0.28 1.07
N ASP A 39 -14.70 -1.23 1.78
CA ASP A 39 -15.32 -0.96 3.08
C ASP A 39 -14.29 -1.19 4.17
N LEU A 40 -14.13 -0.22 5.08
CA LEU A 40 -13.18 -0.34 6.19
C LEU A 40 -13.46 -1.54 7.09
N ALA A 41 -14.69 -2.01 7.14
CA ALA A 41 -15.04 -3.21 7.89
C ALA A 41 -14.32 -4.44 7.37
N ASP A 42 -13.83 -4.40 6.13
CA ASP A 42 -13.11 -5.51 5.52
C ASP A 42 -11.61 -5.48 5.79
N LEU A 43 -11.11 -4.48 6.51
CA LEU A 43 -9.71 -4.47 6.94
C LEU A 43 -9.51 -5.62 7.93
N ASP A 44 -8.48 -6.42 7.68
CA ASP A 44 -8.24 -7.65 8.45
C ASP A 44 -6.84 -7.62 9.07
N PRO A 45 -6.74 -7.47 10.41
CA PRO A 45 -5.42 -7.44 11.06
C PRO A 45 -4.61 -8.72 10.84
N GLN A 46 -5.24 -9.82 10.43
CA GLN A 46 -4.55 -11.08 10.14
C GLN A 46 -3.93 -11.09 8.76
N ALA A 47 -4.33 -10.19 7.87
CA ALA A 47 -3.82 -10.12 6.50
C ALA A 47 -2.70 -9.10 6.41
N PHE A 48 -1.81 -9.28 5.42
CA PHE A 48 -0.80 -8.29 5.09
C PHE A 48 -1.38 -7.36 4.04
N HIS A 49 -1.30 -6.06 4.27
CA HIS A 49 -1.89 -5.07 3.37
C HIS A 49 -0.80 -4.37 2.57
N ILE A 50 -0.99 -4.29 1.26
CA ILE A 50 -0.11 -3.53 0.37
C ILE A 50 -0.91 -2.33 -0.12
N ILE A 51 -0.37 -1.14 0.12
CA ILE A 51 -1.01 0.12 -0.24
C ILE A 51 -0.30 0.67 -1.46
N VAL A 52 -1.02 0.81 -2.57
CA VAL A 52 -0.49 1.39 -3.80
C VAL A 52 -1.21 2.71 -4.03
N CYS A 53 -0.52 3.81 -3.84
CA CYS A 53 -1.17 5.12 -3.85
C CYS A 53 -0.44 6.11 -4.73
N SER A 54 -1.17 6.70 -5.68
CA SER A 54 -0.65 7.76 -6.53
C SER A 54 -0.66 9.10 -5.78
N THR A 55 0.11 10.04 -6.30
CA THR A 55 0.06 11.44 -5.86
C THR A 55 -0.56 12.25 -6.99
N TYR A 56 -1.59 13.03 -6.68
CA TYR A 56 -2.28 13.84 -7.66
C TYR A 56 -1.84 15.29 -7.55
N GLY A 57 -1.57 15.91 -8.69
CA GLY A 57 -1.19 17.32 -8.74
C GLY A 57 0.00 17.62 -7.85
N GLU A 58 -0.16 18.60 -6.95
CA GLU A 58 0.92 19.08 -6.10
C GLU A 58 0.93 18.43 -4.72
N GLY A 59 0.61 17.16 -4.64
CA GLY A 59 0.73 16.40 -3.40
C GLY A 59 -0.59 15.96 -2.79
N ASP A 60 -1.68 16.03 -3.56
CA ASP A 60 -2.98 15.60 -3.11
C ASP A 60 -3.15 14.10 -3.25
N LEU A 61 -4.09 13.53 -2.48
CA LEU A 61 -4.52 12.16 -2.70
C LEU A 61 -5.27 12.07 -4.03
N PRO A 62 -5.12 10.98 -4.77
CA PRO A 62 -5.91 10.82 -5.99
C PRO A 62 -7.39 10.64 -5.66
N THR A 63 -8.25 11.01 -6.59
CA THR A 63 -9.70 10.92 -6.40
C THR A 63 -10.13 9.52 -5.95
N GLY A 64 -9.50 8.49 -6.50
CA GLY A 64 -9.82 7.11 -6.14
C GLY A 64 -9.48 6.72 -4.72
N ALA A 65 -8.62 7.49 -4.04
CA ALA A 65 -8.23 7.20 -2.65
C ALA A 65 -9.04 8.02 -1.65
N GLU A 66 -9.63 9.12 -2.06
CA GLU A 66 -10.30 10.04 -1.14
C GLU A 66 -11.37 9.37 -0.26
N PRO A 67 -12.30 8.56 -0.82
CA PRO A 67 -13.32 7.96 0.04
C PRO A 67 -12.76 7.09 1.13
N PHE A 68 -11.69 6.36 0.84
CA PHE A 68 -11.06 5.47 1.81
C PHE A 68 -10.48 6.27 2.98
N PHE A 69 -9.73 7.33 2.68
CA PHE A 69 -9.08 8.11 3.73
C PHE A 69 -10.05 9.02 4.46
N GLU A 70 -11.11 9.48 3.79
CA GLU A 70 -12.18 10.20 4.49
C GLU A 70 -12.88 9.28 5.50
N ALA A 71 -13.12 8.04 5.13
CA ALA A 71 -13.71 7.07 6.04
C ALA A 71 -12.78 6.78 7.23
N LEU A 72 -11.47 6.67 6.99
CA LEU A 72 -10.50 6.48 8.07
C LEU A 72 -10.55 7.65 9.05
N ASP A 73 -10.59 8.88 8.54
CA ASP A 73 -10.66 10.06 9.40
C ASP A 73 -11.96 10.14 10.19
N ALA A 74 -13.07 9.75 9.58
CA ALA A 74 -14.37 9.81 10.21
C ALA A 74 -14.59 8.71 11.25
N GLN A 75 -14.16 7.49 10.94
CA GLN A 75 -14.43 6.32 11.77
C GLN A 75 -13.34 6.02 12.78
N GLN A 76 -12.10 6.44 12.51
CA GLN A 76 -10.95 6.24 13.41
C GLN A 76 -10.86 4.80 13.89
N PRO A 77 -10.81 3.79 12.98
CA PRO A 77 -10.76 2.39 13.40
C PRO A 77 -9.45 2.10 14.13
N ASP A 78 -9.50 1.15 15.06
CA ASP A 78 -8.30 0.70 15.74
C ASP A 78 -7.60 -0.33 14.84
N LEU A 79 -6.45 0.04 14.29
CA LEU A 79 -5.70 -0.80 13.37
C LEU A 79 -4.50 -1.49 14.04
N THR A 80 -4.51 -1.58 15.38
CA THR A 80 -3.46 -2.28 16.11
C THR A 80 -3.31 -3.70 15.58
N GLY A 81 -2.09 -4.08 15.24
CA GLY A 81 -1.80 -5.41 14.70
C GLY A 81 -1.88 -5.52 13.19
N LEU A 82 -2.43 -4.51 12.51
CA LEU A 82 -2.47 -4.50 11.05
C LEU A 82 -1.08 -4.17 10.50
N ARG A 83 -0.57 -5.02 9.62
CA ARG A 83 0.73 -4.80 8.97
C ARG A 83 0.50 -4.34 7.55
N PHE A 84 1.26 -3.34 7.13
CA PHE A 84 1.12 -2.82 5.77
C PHE A 84 2.46 -2.38 5.21
N ALA A 85 2.55 -2.36 3.88
CA ALA A 85 3.68 -1.80 3.15
C ALA A 85 3.13 -0.83 2.11
N VAL A 86 3.91 0.19 1.76
CA VAL A 86 3.46 1.26 0.88
C VAL A 86 4.31 1.33 -0.37
N PHE A 87 3.64 1.38 -1.52
CA PHE A 87 4.26 1.65 -2.81
C PHE A 87 3.63 2.94 -3.34
N GLY A 88 4.42 4.00 -3.36
CA GLY A 88 3.97 5.31 -3.82
C GLY A 88 4.30 5.56 -5.27
N LEU A 89 3.42 6.26 -5.95
CA LEU A 89 3.60 6.70 -7.33
C LEU A 89 3.64 8.22 -7.34
N GLY A 90 4.57 8.78 -8.09
CA GLY A 90 4.69 10.23 -8.17
C GLY A 90 5.61 10.62 -9.31
N ASP A 91 5.90 11.92 -9.40
CA ASP A 91 6.76 12.48 -10.43
C ASP A 91 7.70 13.48 -9.75
N SER A 92 9.00 13.26 -9.90
CA SER A 92 10.00 14.10 -9.24
C SER A 92 10.03 15.52 -9.78
N VAL A 93 9.34 15.80 -10.87
CA VAL A 93 9.19 17.18 -11.35
C VAL A 93 8.44 18.03 -10.31
N TYR A 94 7.64 17.39 -9.44
CA TYR A 94 6.98 18.05 -8.32
C TYR A 94 7.81 17.81 -7.04
N ASP A 95 8.99 18.32 -7.01
CA ASP A 95 10.07 18.06 -6.05
C ASP A 95 9.61 17.92 -4.60
N THR A 96 8.92 18.94 -4.06
CA THR A 96 8.52 18.94 -2.64
C THR A 96 7.33 18.04 -2.34
N THR A 97 6.60 17.57 -3.35
CA THR A 97 5.41 16.75 -3.17
C THR A 97 5.55 15.34 -3.75
N PHE A 98 6.76 14.98 -4.17
CA PHE A 98 7.05 13.70 -4.77
C PHE A 98 6.64 12.56 -3.83
N ASN A 99 5.77 11.67 -4.32
CA ASN A 99 5.24 10.52 -3.58
C ASN A 99 4.49 10.88 -2.29
N ARG A 100 3.97 12.09 -2.20
CA ARG A 100 3.25 12.52 -1.00
C ARG A 100 1.98 11.73 -0.74
N GLY A 101 1.31 11.23 -1.77
CA GLY A 101 0.14 10.39 -1.60
C GLY A 101 0.44 9.15 -0.76
N GLY A 102 1.55 8.48 -1.06
CA GLY A 102 1.98 7.32 -0.28
C GLY A 102 2.36 7.71 1.14
N GLU A 103 3.00 8.87 1.32
CA GLU A 103 3.37 9.35 2.65
C GLU A 103 2.14 9.63 3.50
N ILE A 104 1.12 10.25 2.92
CA ILE A 104 -0.14 10.51 3.63
C ILE A 104 -0.79 9.19 4.04
N ALA A 105 -0.82 8.21 3.15
CA ALA A 105 -1.39 6.90 3.44
C ALA A 105 -0.66 6.24 4.61
N ALA A 106 0.67 6.23 4.58
CA ALA A 106 1.47 5.61 5.65
C ALA A 106 1.22 6.31 6.98
N ALA A 107 1.18 7.64 6.99
CA ALA A 107 0.99 8.40 8.21
C ALA A 107 -0.39 8.15 8.83
N LYS A 108 -1.44 8.11 8.02
CA LYS A 108 -2.81 7.88 8.52
C LYS A 108 -2.96 6.48 9.11
N LEU A 109 -2.43 5.46 8.43
CA LEU A 109 -2.53 4.10 8.93
C LEU A 109 -1.72 3.90 10.20
N THR A 110 -0.53 4.48 10.26
CA THR A 110 0.31 4.40 11.45
C THR A 110 -0.33 5.10 12.63
N ALA A 111 -0.96 6.24 12.41
CA ALA A 111 -1.64 6.99 13.47
C ALA A 111 -2.77 6.19 14.10
N LEU A 112 -3.36 5.25 13.37
CA LEU A 112 -4.45 4.41 13.87
C LEU A 112 -3.95 3.08 14.46
N GLY A 113 -2.65 2.88 14.54
CA GLY A 113 -2.07 1.69 15.18
C GLY A 113 -1.45 0.68 14.23
N GLY A 114 -1.54 0.91 12.92
CA GLY A 114 -0.93 0.02 11.95
C GLY A 114 0.60 0.05 11.99
N SER A 115 1.22 -1.05 11.60
CA SER A 115 2.68 -1.17 11.56
C SER A 115 3.15 -1.21 10.10
N GLN A 116 3.95 -0.24 9.72
CA GLN A 116 4.54 -0.20 8.39
C GLN A 116 5.72 -1.17 8.33
N VAL A 117 5.71 -2.04 7.33
CA VAL A 117 6.74 -3.06 7.14
C VAL A 117 7.58 -2.67 5.94
N GLY A 118 8.89 -2.57 6.15
CA GLY A 118 9.82 -2.17 5.09
C GLY A 118 9.74 -0.69 4.79
N ASP A 119 10.57 -0.25 3.87
CA ASP A 119 10.62 1.14 3.47
C ASP A 119 9.51 1.46 2.46
N HIS A 120 9.01 2.69 2.51
CA HIS A 120 8.07 3.20 1.52
C HIS A 120 8.75 3.18 0.14
N ALA A 121 8.26 2.36 -0.76
CA ALA A 121 8.78 2.32 -2.13
C ALA A 121 8.23 3.52 -2.91
N ARG A 122 9.08 4.13 -3.75
CA ARG A 122 8.72 5.36 -4.45
C ARG A 122 9.06 5.21 -5.94
N HIS A 123 8.04 5.14 -6.77
CA HIS A 123 8.23 5.15 -8.21
C HIS A 123 8.20 6.59 -8.71
N ASP A 124 9.11 6.92 -9.61
CA ASP A 124 9.22 8.25 -10.20
C ASP A 124 8.85 8.17 -11.68
N ALA A 125 7.76 8.83 -12.06
CA ALA A 125 7.24 8.82 -13.40
C ALA A 125 8.17 9.51 -14.41
N SER A 126 9.12 10.34 -13.91
CA SER A 126 10.08 11.00 -14.79
C SER A 126 11.22 10.06 -15.23
N THR A 127 11.29 8.86 -14.65
CA THR A 127 12.30 7.87 -15.02
C THR A 127 11.77 6.92 -16.08
N GLU A 128 12.67 6.12 -16.66
CA GLU A 128 12.28 5.12 -17.64
C GLU A 128 11.79 3.81 -17.01
N THR A 129 11.94 3.67 -15.71
CA THR A 129 11.49 2.48 -14.99
C THR A 129 9.97 2.40 -15.02
N LYS A 130 9.45 1.26 -15.46
CA LYS A 130 8.00 1.07 -15.51
C LYS A 130 7.48 0.75 -14.11
N PRO A 131 6.37 1.39 -13.69
CA PRO A 131 5.87 1.18 -12.34
C PRO A 131 5.44 -0.27 -12.07
N ALA A 132 4.84 -0.95 -13.03
CA ALA A 132 4.45 -2.34 -12.84
C ALA A 132 5.67 -3.25 -12.64
N ALA A 133 6.74 -3.05 -13.40
CA ALA A 133 7.96 -3.84 -13.26
C ALA A 133 8.60 -3.60 -11.89
N MET A 134 8.66 -2.35 -11.46
CA MET A 134 9.19 -2.02 -10.14
C MET A 134 8.35 -2.63 -9.03
N GLY A 135 7.03 -2.61 -9.19
CA GLY A 135 6.13 -3.22 -8.21
C GLY A 135 6.34 -4.72 -8.08
N ARG A 136 6.52 -5.41 -9.20
CA ARG A 136 6.78 -6.87 -9.17
C ARG A 136 8.07 -7.19 -8.41
N GLU A 137 9.13 -6.43 -8.66
CA GLU A 137 10.39 -6.65 -7.97
C GLU A 137 10.27 -6.33 -6.49
N TRP A 138 9.59 -5.25 -6.17
CA TRP A 138 9.43 -4.80 -4.79
C TRP A 138 8.69 -5.82 -3.93
N VAL A 139 7.59 -6.39 -4.44
CA VAL A 139 6.82 -7.35 -3.62
C VAL A 139 7.63 -8.61 -3.31
N ARG A 140 8.60 -8.96 -4.15
CA ARG A 140 9.47 -10.10 -3.86
C ARG A 140 10.37 -9.86 -2.65
N THR A 141 10.61 -8.60 -2.31
CA THR A 141 11.49 -8.25 -1.18
C THR A 141 10.74 -8.09 0.12
N LEU A 142 9.40 -8.10 0.09
CA LEU A 142 8.61 -7.86 1.29
C LEU A 142 8.64 -9.06 2.23
N PRO A 143 8.81 -8.81 3.55
CA PRO A 143 8.85 -9.89 4.53
C PRO A 143 7.45 -10.30 4.95
N PHE A 144 6.71 -10.93 4.05
CA PHE A 144 5.33 -11.34 4.32
C PHE A 144 5.22 -12.27 5.50
N ASP A 145 6.23 -13.08 5.72
CA ASP A 145 6.23 -14.09 6.76
C ASP A 145 6.90 -13.61 8.05
N THR A 146 6.96 -12.29 8.26
CA THR A 146 7.61 -11.75 9.46
C THR A 146 7.05 -12.36 10.74
N ARG A 147 5.75 -12.56 10.80
CA ARG A 147 5.13 -13.18 11.96
C ARG A 147 5.60 -14.61 12.12
N GLN A 148 5.68 -15.36 11.03
CA GLN A 148 6.16 -16.73 11.04
C GLN A 148 7.64 -16.77 11.40
N LEU A 149 8.44 -15.86 10.85
CA LEU A 149 9.84 -15.77 11.20
C LEU A 149 10.03 -15.48 12.69
N SER A 150 9.21 -14.59 13.24
CA SER A 150 9.23 -14.29 14.66
C SER A 150 8.94 -15.52 15.49
N MET A 151 7.95 -16.30 15.09
CA MET A 151 7.58 -17.52 15.80
C MET A 151 8.69 -18.57 15.74
N THR A 152 9.35 -18.69 14.60
CA THR A 152 10.44 -19.66 14.47
C THR A 152 11.71 -19.21 15.18
N ALA A 153 11.95 -17.94 15.22
CA ALA A 153 13.12 -17.40 15.89
C ALA A 153 12.96 -17.34 17.38
N GLY A 154 11.77 -17.20 17.76
CA GLY A 154 11.51 -17.14 19.13
C GLY A 154 10.77 -18.29 19.63
N THR A 155 10.52 -18.55 18.67
CA THR A 155 9.78 -18.99 18.57
C THR A 155 9.31 -18.69 18.75
N ALA A 156 9.36 -18.17 18.55
CA ALA A 156 9.21 -17.77 18.46
C ALA A 156 8.85 -17.16 18.42
N GLY A 157 8.81 -16.95 18.10
CA GLY A 157 8.54 -16.65 17.92
C GLY A 157 8.59 -16.54 17.44
#